data_c0925c9eab786fb7e050b6d18b8b2b82
#
_entry.id   c0925c9eab786fb7e050b6d18b8b2b82
#
_cell.length_a   1.000
_cell.length_b   1.000
_cell.length_c   1.000
_cell.angle_alpha   90.00
_cell.angle_beta   90.00
_cell.angle_gamma   90.00
#
_symmetry.space_group_name_H-M   'P 1'
#
loop_
_entity.id
_entity.type
_entity.pdbx_description
1 polymer ?
#
loop_
_entity_poly.entity_id
_entity_poly.type
_entity_poly.pdbx_seq_one_letter_code
_entity_poly.pdbx_strand_id
1 'polypeptide(L)'
;THSIHSQYFVPDWDLAYMLTEEREGYNPRPVDQAAVFHAYKDYAVGFSTYSEGVNDDVNKIIWSMLGWDPDTKPIEILREYAGYFIGQDLAEGFAQGLLALERNWRGPLISNAGVDTTLQMFREMEKKASPQAKLRWRFQMALYRAYYDAYVRSRLLYETSLEDQAMEKLRQARNSGVTLALSEAEALLDRSLTNPVAQDLRARLYELAEALYQSVRAQLSVDKYQAISVGRGANLDTTDVPLNNRLWLKQRFAEIRSLPTESERLAAVDEIVNWTNPGPGGFYDDLGNLARQPHLVRGPGYPSDPAHLKSSYVNLGSTGYGPRRLPGVIHSQAASFEQEEMYPISWWSTA
;
A
#
# COMPACT_ATOMS: atom_id res chain seq x y z
N THR A 1 4.19 23.03 14.88
CA THR A 1 3.07 22.10 14.63
C THR A 1 3.58 20.94 13.81
N HIS A 2 3.28 19.76 14.25
CA HIS A 2 3.65 18.53 13.56
C HIS A 2 2.38 17.70 13.33
N SER A 3 2.22 17.17 12.14
CA SER A 3 1.16 16.24 11.84
C SER A 3 1.61 14.82 12.17
N ILE A 4 0.74 14.07 12.79
CA ILE A 4 0.94 12.66 13.12
C ILE A 4 0.16 11.73 12.19
N HIS A 5 -0.28 12.26 11.07
CA HIS A 5 -1.02 11.49 10.09
C HIS A 5 -0.25 10.27 9.61
N SER A 6 -0.96 9.23 9.34
CA SER A 6 -0.42 7.99 8.80
C SER A 6 0.12 8.13 7.37
N GLN A 7 -0.33 9.17 6.65
CA GLN A 7 0.09 9.45 5.27
C GLN A 7 1.55 9.88 5.12
N TYR A 8 2.27 10.12 6.21
CA TYR A 8 3.67 10.49 6.07
C TYR A 8 4.46 9.40 5.40
N PHE A 9 5.27 9.88 4.47
CA PHE A 9 6.19 9.05 3.73
C PHE A 9 7.01 8.17 4.68
N VAL A 10 6.96 6.89 4.44
CA VAL A 10 7.83 5.91 5.08
C VAL A 10 8.97 5.65 4.10
N PRO A 11 10.22 5.88 4.46
CA PRO A 11 11.34 5.49 3.63
C PRO A 11 11.19 4.01 3.25
N ASP A 12 11.44 3.68 2.00
CA ASP A 12 11.30 2.34 1.46
C ASP A 12 9.86 1.77 1.48
N TRP A 13 8.85 2.65 1.55
CA TRP A 13 7.46 2.24 1.50
C TRP A 13 7.13 1.61 0.15
N ASP A 14 6.69 0.37 0.19
CA ASP A 14 6.38 -0.39 -1.02
C ASP A 14 5.20 0.22 -1.78
N LEU A 15 5.32 0.27 -3.09
CA LEU A 15 4.29 0.83 -3.98
C LEU A 15 2.94 0.12 -3.81
N ALA A 16 2.93 -1.17 -3.53
CA ALA A 16 1.69 -1.92 -3.30
C ALA A 16 0.88 -1.34 -2.12
N TYR A 17 1.55 -0.97 -1.03
CA TYR A 17 0.89 -0.30 0.09
C TYR A 17 0.44 1.11 -0.27
N MET A 18 1.26 1.86 -0.99
CA MET A 18 0.88 3.21 -1.42
C MET A 18 -0.38 3.21 -2.29
N LEU A 19 -0.56 2.18 -3.11
CA LEU A 19 -1.71 2.03 -3.99
C LEU A 19 -2.97 1.55 -3.28
N THR A 20 -2.82 0.82 -2.20
CA THR A 20 -3.94 0.20 -1.48
C THR A 20 -4.33 0.94 -0.22
N GLU A 21 -3.37 1.48 0.54
CA GLU A 21 -3.65 2.11 1.85
C GLU A 21 -4.13 3.55 1.75
N GLU A 22 -3.93 4.18 0.63
CA GLU A 22 -4.26 5.58 0.44
C GLU A 22 -3.63 6.51 1.50
N ARG A 23 -4.14 7.72 1.63
CA ARG A 23 -3.49 8.78 2.40
C ARG A 23 -3.61 8.64 3.92
N GLU A 24 -4.73 8.16 4.43
CA GLU A 24 -5.07 8.25 5.86
C GLU A 24 -5.40 6.89 6.49
N GLY A 25 -4.80 5.81 6.00
CA GLY A 25 -4.92 4.49 6.59
C GLY A 25 -4.32 4.40 8.01
N TYR A 26 -4.75 3.42 8.80
CA TYR A 26 -4.18 3.19 10.12
C TYR A 26 -2.72 2.76 10.04
N ASN A 27 -1.82 3.61 10.49
CA ASN A 27 -0.38 3.38 10.43
C ASN A 27 0.33 3.73 11.75
N PRO A 28 0.34 2.83 12.73
CA PRO A 28 1.12 3.02 13.94
C PRO A 28 2.62 3.01 13.60
N ARG A 29 3.30 4.10 13.96
CA ARG A 29 4.72 4.32 13.69
C ARG A 29 5.46 4.77 14.94
N PRO A 30 5.46 3.97 16.01
CA PRO A 30 5.99 4.37 17.30
C PRO A 30 7.48 4.70 17.27
N VAL A 31 8.29 3.99 16.50
CA VAL A 31 9.73 4.22 16.41
C VAL A 31 10.03 5.48 15.58
N ASP A 32 9.38 5.65 14.45
CA ASP A 32 9.57 6.82 13.59
C ASP A 32 9.08 8.10 14.27
N GLN A 33 7.92 8.06 14.92
CA GLN A 33 7.38 9.20 15.64
C GLN A 33 8.28 9.60 16.81
N ALA A 34 8.86 8.64 17.51
CA ALA A 34 9.85 8.92 18.54
C ALA A 34 11.13 9.51 17.95
N ALA A 35 11.62 9.00 16.82
CA ALA A 35 12.78 9.54 16.14
C ALA A 35 12.57 11.02 15.71
N VAL A 36 11.39 11.33 15.15
CA VAL A 36 11.02 12.71 14.80
C VAL A 36 10.95 13.60 16.04
N PHE A 37 10.31 13.13 17.12
CA PHE A 37 10.27 13.88 18.38
C PHE A 37 11.68 14.21 18.88
N HIS A 38 12.57 13.23 18.94
CA HIS A 38 13.96 13.45 19.40
C HIS A 38 14.78 14.38 18.50
N ALA A 39 14.52 14.38 17.19
CA ALA A 39 15.20 15.26 16.26
C ALA A 39 14.88 16.75 16.51
N TYR A 40 13.70 17.05 17.06
CA TYR A 40 13.24 18.44 17.21
C TYR A 40 13.10 18.91 18.65
N LYS A 41 13.10 18.02 19.65
CA LYS A 41 12.81 18.37 21.06
C LYS A 41 13.70 19.49 21.62
N ASP A 42 14.96 19.53 21.22
CA ASP A 42 15.95 20.52 21.75
C ASP A 42 15.78 21.91 21.12
N TYR A 43 14.99 22.01 20.04
CA TYR A 43 14.72 23.26 19.33
C TYR A 43 13.30 23.79 19.57
N ALA A 44 12.49 23.09 20.34
CA ALA A 44 11.10 23.40 20.56
C ALA A 44 10.81 23.64 22.05
N VAL A 45 9.97 24.62 22.34
CA VAL A 45 9.46 24.86 23.70
C VAL A 45 8.19 24.07 24.01
N GLY A 46 7.68 23.32 23.05
CA GLY A 46 6.49 22.52 23.13
C GLY A 46 6.04 22.14 21.73
N PHE A 47 4.96 21.35 21.65
CA PHE A 47 4.41 20.90 20.38
C PHE A 47 2.87 20.93 20.42
N SER A 48 2.27 20.93 19.24
CA SER A 48 0.86 20.57 19.07
C SER A 48 0.75 19.51 17.99
N THR A 49 -0.11 18.54 18.21
CA THR A 49 -0.37 17.48 17.24
C THR A 49 -1.71 17.74 16.54
N TYR A 50 -1.76 17.46 15.26
CA TYR A 50 -2.99 17.40 14.51
C TYR A 50 -3.30 15.94 14.17
N SER A 51 -4.54 15.54 14.27
CA SER A 51 -4.97 14.16 14.02
C SER A 51 -6.35 14.15 13.39
N GLU A 52 -6.57 13.22 12.49
CA GLU A 52 -7.85 13.02 11.82
C GLU A 52 -8.63 11.80 12.37
N GLY A 53 -8.44 11.48 13.63
CA GLY A 53 -9.24 10.50 14.32
C GLY A 53 -8.51 9.26 14.82
N VAL A 54 -9.19 8.11 14.72
CA VAL A 54 -8.74 6.86 15.35
C VAL A 54 -7.48 6.27 14.70
N ASN A 55 -7.21 6.62 13.44
CA ASN A 55 -6.06 6.12 12.71
C ASN A 55 -4.71 6.57 13.31
N ASP A 56 -4.70 7.70 13.99
CA ASP A 56 -3.49 8.30 14.59
C ASP A 56 -3.32 8.01 16.08
N ASP A 57 -4.18 7.20 16.66
CA ASP A 57 -4.27 7.03 18.12
C ASP A 57 -2.94 6.64 18.77
N VAL A 58 -2.23 5.64 18.22
CA VAL A 58 -0.93 5.21 18.74
C VAL A 58 0.11 6.34 18.61
N ASN A 59 0.16 7.00 17.46
CA ASN A 59 1.13 8.07 17.20
C ASN A 59 0.93 9.25 18.15
N LYS A 60 -0.33 9.60 18.47
CA LYS A 60 -0.63 10.63 19.50
C LYS A 60 -0.09 10.27 20.86
N ILE A 61 -0.25 9.03 21.27
CA ILE A 61 0.22 8.57 22.58
C ILE A 61 1.75 8.62 22.64
N ILE A 62 2.46 8.22 21.59
CA ILE A 62 3.92 8.33 21.53
C ILE A 62 4.37 9.78 21.75
N TRP A 63 3.79 10.74 21.02
CA TRP A 63 4.13 12.16 21.18
C TRP A 63 3.79 12.69 22.58
N SER A 64 2.63 12.33 23.11
CA SER A 64 2.17 12.80 24.42
C SER A 64 3.07 12.28 25.55
N MET A 65 3.44 11.01 25.51
CA MET A 65 4.29 10.40 26.54
C MET A 65 5.74 10.94 26.45
N LEU A 66 6.29 11.08 25.26
CA LEU A 66 7.62 11.68 25.07
C LEU A 66 7.65 13.16 25.43
N GLY A 67 6.54 13.88 25.27
CA GLY A 67 6.42 15.27 25.73
C GLY A 67 6.42 15.39 27.25
N TRP A 68 5.99 14.35 27.96
CA TRP A 68 6.04 14.27 29.41
C TRP A 68 7.41 13.80 29.92
N ASP A 69 7.93 12.71 29.39
CA ASP A 69 9.24 12.16 29.67
C ASP A 69 9.96 11.77 28.38
N PRO A 70 10.86 12.63 27.87
CA PRO A 70 11.57 12.41 26.62
C PRO A 70 12.47 11.19 26.58
N ASP A 71 12.84 10.63 27.73
CA ASP A 71 13.77 9.49 27.81
C ASP A 71 13.04 8.14 27.81
N THR A 72 11.70 8.13 27.87
CA THR A 72 10.89 6.91 27.83
C THR A 72 11.05 6.22 26.46
N LYS A 73 11.30 4.93 26.49
CA LYS A 73 11.43 4.14 25.24
C LYS A 73 10.07 3.86 24.62
N PRO A 74 9.94 3.87 23.26
CA PRO A 74 8.69 3.57 22.58
C PRO A 74 8.03 2.26 23.05
N ILE A 75 8.79 1.21 23.30
CA ILE A 75 8.22 -0.07 23.78
C ILE A 75 7.59 0.06 25.17
N GLU A 76 8.12 0.89 26.05
CA GLU A 76 7.58 1.11 27.38
C GLU A 76 6.25 1.87 27.27
N ILE A 77 6.19 2.90 26.44
CA ILE A 77 4.95 3.61 26.10
C ILE A 77 3.90 2.64 25.56
N LEU A 78 4.30 1.78 24.64
CA LEU A 78 3.37 0.82 24.05
C LEU A 78 2.87 -0.24 25.04
N ARG A 79 3.68 -0.64 26.02
CA ARG A 79 3.25 -1.53 27.09
C ARG A 79 2.21 -0.89 27.99
N GLU A 80 2.42 0.37 28.36
CA GLU A 80 1.43 1.13 29.13
C GLU A 80 0.13 1.33 28.35
N TYR A 81 0.24 1.73 27.08
CA TYR A 81 -0.89 1.85 26.17
C TYR A 81 -1.68 0.54 26.08
N ALA A 82 -0.98 -0.56 25.82
CA ALA A 82 -1.61 -1.87 25.70
C ALA A 82 -2.21 -2.35 27.02
N GLY A 83 -1.51 -2.16 28.14
CA GLY A 83 -2.03 -2.50 29.46
C GLY A 83 -3.31 -1.78 29.82
N TYR A 84 -3.39 -0.48 29.47
CA TYR A 84 -4.55 0.35 29.75
C TYR A 84 -5.73 0.08 28.80
N PHE A 85 -5.47 0.01 27.49
CA PHE A 85 -6.53 -0.07 26.48
C PHE A 85 -6.89 -1.49 26.06
N ILE A 86 -6.00 -2.45 26.16
CA ILE A 86 -6.21 -3.84 25.72
C ILE A 86 -6.33 -4.80 26.89
N GLY A 87 -5.51 -4.63 27.91
CA GLY A 87 -5.48 -5.45 29.12
C GLY A 87 -4.09 -6.03 29.38
N GLN A 88 -3.78 -6.23 30.67
CA GLN A 88 -2.45 -6.64 31.12
C GLN A 88 -2.00 -7.98 30.53
N ASP A 89 -2.93 -8.92 30.37
CA ASP A 89 -2.63 -10.27 29.83
C ASP A 89 -2.11 -10.26 28.39
N LEU A 90 -2.44 -9.23 27.61
CA LEU A 90 -2.05 -9.07 26.23
C LEU A 90 -1.05 -7.93 26.01
N ALA A 91 -0.71 -7.17 27.03
CA ALA A 91 0.03 -5.92 26.92
C ALA A 91 1.36 -6.08 26.17
N GLU A 92 2.18 -7.03 26.58
CA GLU A 92 3.47 -7.28 25.92
C GLU A 92 3.30 -7.69 24.47
N GLY A 93 2.43 -8.67 24.20
CA GLY A 93 2.19 -9.16 22.84
C GLY A 93 1.65 -8.07 21.92
N PHE A 94 0.74 -7.22 22.42
CA PHE A 94 0.15 -6.13 21.65
C PHE A 94 1.17 -5.02 21.38
N ALA A 95 2.01 -4.65 22.36
CA ALA A 95 3.07 -3.67 22.19
C ALA A 95 4.09 -4.15 21.12
N GLN A 96 4.52 -5.40 21.17
CA GLN A 96 5.38 -5.99 20.15
C GLN A 96 4.68 -6.07 18.78
N GLY A 97 3.38 -6.34 18.77
CA GLY A 97 2.54 -6.34 17.58
C GLY A 97 2.52 -4.98 16.88
N LEU A 98 2.38 -3.88 17.61
CA LEU A 98 2.41 -2.52 17.06
C LEU A 98 3.78 -2.18 16.43
N LEU A 99 4.88 -2.58 17.08
CA LEU A 99 6.21 -2.47 16.48
C LEU A 99 6.37 -3.33 15.22
N ALA A 100 5.72 -4.49 15.19
CA ALA A 100 5.75 -5.37 14.02
C ALA A 100 4.95 -4.76 12.85
N LEU A 101 3.79 -4.15 13.11
CA LEU A 101 3.02 -3.43 12.09
C LEU A 101 3.81 -2.28 11.46
N GLU A 102 4.60 -1.53 12.24
CA GLU A 102 5.48 -0.50 11.69
C GLU A 102 6.51 -1.10 10.72
N ARG A 103 7.11 -2.24 11.09
CA ARG A 103 8.09 -2.93 10.23
C ARG A 103 7.51 -3.53 8.96
N ASN A 104 6.21 -3.84 8.93
CA ASN A 104 5.55 -4.36 7.74
C ASN A 104 5.66 -3.42 6.54
N TRP A 105 5.73 -2.10 6.79
CA TRP A 105 5.76 -1.09 5.73
C TRP A 105 7.18 -0.63 5.36
N ARG A 106 8.18 -1.39 5.74
CA ARG A 106 9.58 -1.07 5.41
C ARG A 106 10.14 -2.04 4.39
N GLY A 107 10.73 -1.47 3.36
CA GLY A 107 11.37 -2.20 2.28
C GLY A 107 10.40 -2.94 1.36
N PRO A 108 10.93 -3.71 0.41
CA PRO A 108 10.10 -4.39 -0.59
C PRO A 108 9.17 -5.42 0.05
N LEU A 109 7.87 -5.25 -0.15
CA LEU A 109 6.83 -6.10 0.41
C LEU A 109 6.94 -7.57 -0.05
N ILE A 110 7.35 -7.76 -1.30
CA ILE A 110 7.49 -9.11 -1.87
C ILE A 110 8.46 -9.99 -1.09
N SER A 111 9.51 -9.42 -0.54
CA SER A 111 10.53 -10.12 0.27
C SER A 111 10.28 -10.02 1.78
N ASN A 112 9.28 -9.25 2.23
CA ASN A 112 9.01 -9.04 3.66
C ASN A 112 8.15 -10.16 4.25
N ALA A 113 8.75 -11.32 4.55
CA ALA A 113 8.06 -12.42 5.23
C ALA A 113 7.63 -12.07 6.69
N GLY A 114 8.14 -10.97 7.25
CA GLY A 114 7.72 -10.47 8.56
C GLY A 114 6.23 -10.16 8.65
N VAL A 115 5.59 -9.82 7.52
CA VAL A 115 4.15 -9.57 7.42
C VAL A 115 3.33 -10.80 7.86
N ASP A 116 3.71 -11.99 7.39
CA ASP A 116 3.01 -13.23 7.76
C ASP A 116 3.21 -13.55 9.23
N THR A 117 4.42 -13.32 9.77
CA THR A 117 4.72 -13.48 11.19
C THR A 117 3.89 -12.50 12.03
N THR A 118 3.75 -11.26 11.59
CA THR A 118 2.93 -10.25 12.27
C THR A 118 1.47 -10.69 12.31
N LEU A 119 0.91 -11.15 11.19
CA LEU A 119 -0.46 -11.69 11.18
C LEU A 119 -0.61 -12.86 12.16
N GLN A 120 0.34 -13.80 12.16
CA GLN A 120 0.30 -14.94 13.07
C GLN A 120 0.33 -14.50 14.54
N MET A 121 1.15 -13.52 14.90
CA MET A 121 1.16 -12.94 16.26
C MET A 121 -0.22 -12.40 16.65
N PHE A 122 -0.87 -11.63 15.77
CA PHE A 122 -2.20 -11.10 16.05
C PHE A 122 -3.27 -12.18 16.11
N ARG A 123 -3.21 -13.22 15.29
CA ARG A 123 -4.11 -14.37 15.35
C ARG A 123 -3.97 -15.13 16.68
N GLU A 124 -2.75 -15.31 17.17
CA GLU A 124 -2.53 -15.97 18.47
C GLU A 124 -3.01 -15.11 19.64
N MET A 125 -2.84 -13.78 19.57
CA MET A 125 -3.42 -12.86 20.55
C MET A 125 -4.95 -12.91 20.51
N GLU A 126 -5.56 -12.93 19.34
CA GLU A 126 -7.00 -12.99 19.17
C GLU A 126 -7.59 -14.28 19.77
N LYS A 127 -6.92 -15.43 19.61
CA LYS A 127 -7.34 -16.70 20.23
C LYS A 127 -7.35 -16.60 21.77
N LYS A 128 -6.35 -15.94 22.35
CA LYS A 128 -6.18 -15.80 23.82
C LYS A 128 -7.04 -14.66 24.40
N ALA A 129 -7.45 -13.71 23.59
CA ALA A 129 -8.17 -12.53 24.02
C ALA A 129 -9.55 -12.87 24.60
N SER A 130 -9.91 -12.21 25.70
CA SER A 130 -11.26 -12.29 26.28
C SER A 130 -12.31 -11.74 25.28
N PRO A 131 -13.59 -12.12 25.42
CA PRO A 131 -14.65 -11.54 24.60
C PRO A 131 -14.67 -10.02 24.64
N GLN A 132 -14.43 -9.40 25.79
CA GLN A 132 -14.37 -7.96 25.95
C GLN A 132 -13.18 -7.35 25.22
N ALA A 133 -11.99 -7.97 25.28
CA ALA A 133 -10.81 -7.50 24.57
C ALA A 133 -11.01 -7.52 23.04
N LYS A 134 -11.66 -8.56 22.53
CA LYS A 134 -11.98 -8.68 21.08
C LYS A 134 -12.93 -7.59 20.57
N LEU A 135 -13.76 -7.01 21.44
CA LEU A 135 -14.67 -5.93 21.08
C LEU A 135 -14.03 -4.54 21.16
N ARG A 136 -12.81 -4.43 21.68
CA ARG A 136 -12.12 -3.14 21.77
C ARG A 136 -11.66 -2.70 20.40
N TRP A 137 -12.08 -1.52 19.98
CA TRP A 137 -11.78 -1.00 18.66
C TRP A 137 -10.27 -0.89 18.36
N ARG A 138 -9.44 -0.60 19.38
CA ARG A 138 -7.98 -0.57 19.22
C ARG A 138 -7.39 -1.92 18.87
N PHE A 139 -7.93 -2.98 19.49
CA PHE A 139 -7.54 -4.35 19.16
C PHE A 139 -8.01 -4.73 17.75
N GLN A 140 -9.26 -4.38 17.40
CA GLN A 140 -9.81 -4.63 16.07
C GLN A 140 -9.07 -3.85 14.98
N MET A 141 -8.63 -2.61 15.26
CA MET A 141 -7.89 -1.80 14.29
C MET A 141 -6.50 -2.39 14.00
N ALA A 142 -5.80 -2.86 15.02
CA ALA A 142 -4.52 -3.53 14.85
C ALA A 142 -4.66 -4.89 14.14
N LEU A 143 -5.71 -5.66 14.44
CA LEU A 143 -6.07 -6.86 13.68
C LEU A 143 -6.37 -6.52 12.22
N TYR A 144 -7.22 -5.52 11.96
CA TYR A 144 -7.55 -5.05 10.63
C TYR A 144 -6.29 -4.77 9.81
N ARG A 145 -5.35 -4.01 10.38
CA ARG A 145 -4.10 -3.70 9.72
C ARG A 145 -3.24 -4.96 9.47
N ALA A 146 -3.13 -5.88 10.42
CA ALA A 146 -2.36 -7.11 10.23
C ALA A 146 -2.93 -8.00 9.12
N TYR A 147 -4.27 -8.11 9.05
CA TYR A 147 -4.95 -8.82 7.96
C TYR A 147 -4.81 -8.10 6.62
N TYR A 148 -4.87 -6.77 6.64
CA TYR A 148 -4.71 -5.94 5.44
C TYR A 148 -3.33 -6.14 4.81
N ASP A 149 -2.27 -5.98 5.60
CA ASP A 149 -0.90 -6.15 5.16
C ASP A 149 -0.67 -7.54 4.55
N ALA A 150 -1.15 -8.58 5.21
CA ALA A 150 -1.01 -9.95 4.72
C ALA A 150 -1.84 -10.23 3.46
N TYR A 151 -3.03 -9.65 3.34
CA TYR A 151 -3.84 -9.75 2.14
C TYR A 151 -3.16 -9.09 0.95
N VAL A 152 -2.69 -7.85 1.12
CA VAL A 152 -1.98 -7.11 0.06
C VAL A 152 -0.72 -7.87 -0.37
N ARG A 153 0.08 -8.37 0.58
CA ARG A 153 1.27 -9.17 0.27
C ARG A 153 0.94 -10.45 -0.48
N SER A 154 -0.09 -11.18 -0.05
CA SER A 154 -0.51 -12.41 -0.71
C SER A 154 -0.93 -12.15 -2.16
N ARG A 155 -1.65 -11.06 -2.39
CA ARG A 155 -2.03 -10.61 -3.74
C ARG A 155 -0.82 -10.20 -4.56
N LEU A 156 0.09 -9.43 -3.99
CA LEU A 156 1.30 -8.98 -4.68
C LEU A 156 2.12 -10.18 -5.19
N LEU A 157 2.39 -11.15 -4.33
CA LEU A 157 3.09 -12.38 -4.71
C LEU A 157 2.39 -13.13 -5.85
N TYR A 158 1.07 -13.27 -5.73
CA TYR A 158 0.28 -13.99 -6.71
C TYR A 158 0.20 -13.25 -8.05
N GLU A 159 -0.14 -11.97 -8.03
CA GLU A 159 -0.31 -11.16 -9.24
C GLU A 159 1.02 -10.95 -9.98
N THR A 160 2.14 -10.83 -9.25
CA THR A 160 3.49 -10.83 -9.83
C THR A 160 3.77 -12.15 -10.54
N SER A 161 3.47 -13.27 -9.90
CA SER A 161 3.67 -14.58 -10.52
C SER A 161 2.82 -14.77 -11.77
N LEU A 162 1.58 -14.27 -11.78
CA LEU A 162 0.72 -14.32 -12.96
C LEU A 162 1.28 -13.47 -14.10
N GLU A 163 1.79 -12.28 -13.82
CA GLU A 163 2.43 -11.44 -14.83
C GLU A 163 3.70 -12.06 -15.38
N ASP A 164 4.56 -12.64 -14.54
CA ASP A 164 5.76 -13.36 -14.99
C ASP A 164 5.43 -14.53 -15.91
N GLN A 165 4.40 -15.31 -15.58
CA GLN A 165 3.91 -16.39 -16.43
C GLN A 165 3.34 -15.86 -17.75
N ALA A 166 2.60 -14.77 -17.73
CA ALA A 166 2.08 -14.12 -18.93
C ALA A 166 3.21 -13.62 -19.84
N MET A 167 4.24 -12.99 -19.27
CA MET A 167 5.41 -12.55 -20.00
C MET A 167 6.17 -13.71 -20.63
N GLU A 168 6.23 -14.87 -19.98
CA GLU A 168 6.84 -16.04 -20.56
C GLU A 168 6.06 -16.54 -21.80
N LYS A 169 4.71 -16.47 -21.78
CA LYS A 169 3.90 -16.75 -22.96
C LYS A 169 4.18 -15.77 -24.10
N LEU A 170 4.31 -14.50 -23.79
CA LEU A 170 4.66 -13.48 -24.80
C LEU A 170 6.04 -13.72 -25.42
N ARG A 171 7.05 -14.12 -24.65
CA ARG A 171 8.38 -14.48 -25.19
C ARG A 171 8.34 -15.63 -26.19
N GLN A 172 7.36 -16.51 -26.07
CA GLN A 172 7.16 -17.66 -26.96
C GLN A 172 6.36 -17.31 -28.22
N ALA A 173 5.90 -16.06 -28.40
CA ALA A 173 5.03 -15.65 -29.50
C ALA A 173 5.59 -15.95 -30.89
N ARG A 174 6.91 -15.90 -31.07
CA ARG A 174 7.57 -16.28 -32.36
C ARG A 174 7.39 -17.76 -32.74
N ASN A 175 7.22 -18.61 -31.73
CA ASN A 175 7.08 -20.07 -31.93
C ASN A 175 5.61 -20.48 -31.94
N SER A 176 4.79 -19.91 -31.11
CA SER A 176 3.39 -20.30 -30.93
C SER A 176 2.40 -19.48 -31.78
N GLY A 177 2.87 -18.37 -32.37
CA GLY A 177 2.02 -17.37 -33.00
C GLY A 177 1.48 -16.33 -31.98
N VAL A 178 1.38 -15.08 -32.41
CA VAL A 178 0.98 -13.95 -31.53
C VAL A 178 -0.41 -14.16 -30.96
N THR A 179 -1.37 -14.60 -31.78
CA THR A 179 -2.77 -14.76 -31.33
C THR A 179 -2.87 -15.72 -30.12
N LEU A 180 -2.18 -16.85 -30.17
CA LEU A 180 -2.18 -17.81 -29.07
C LEU A 180 -1.45 -17.24 -27.84
N ALA A 181 -0.27 -16.65 -28.06
CA ALA A 181 0.52 -16.07 -26.97
C ALA A 181 -0.26 -14.99 -26.19
N LEU A 182 -0.94 -14.08 -26.89
CA LEU A 182 -1.78 -13.04 -26.27
C LEU A 182 -2.96 -13.65 -25.50
N SER A 183 -3.61 -14.68 -26.08
CA SER A 183 -4.75 -15.32 -25.42
C SER A 183 -4.34 -16.07 -24.16
N GLU A 184 -3.23 -16.77 -24.18
CA GLU A 184 -2.70 -17.47 -22.99
C GLU A 184 -2.22 -16.49 -21.92
N ALA A 185 -1.53 -15.43 -22.32
CA ALA A 185 -1.09 -14.37 -21.39
C ALA A 185 -2.28 -13.67 -20.72
N GLU A 186 -3.30 -13.31 -21.49
CA GLU A 186 -4.51 -12.69 -20.97
C GLU A 186 -5.26 -13.61 -20.00
N ALA A 187 -5.41 -14.88 -20.34
CA ALA A 187 -6.04 -15.88 -19.47
C ALA A 187 -5.28 -16.06 -18.14
N LEU A 188 -3.95 -16.00 -18.16
CA LEU A 188 -3.13 -16.02 -16.94
C LEU A 188 -3.38 -14.78 -16.09
N LEU A 189 -3.35 -13.59 -16.66
CA LEU A 189 -3.59 -12.34 -15.97
C LEU A 189 -5.01 -12.28 -15.35
N ASP A 190 -6.01 -12.79 -16.05
CA ASP A 190 -7.39 -12.82 -15.57
C ASP A 190 -7.62 -13.81 -14.43
N ARG A 191 -6.68 -14.69 -14.11
CA ARG A 191 -6.76 -15.57 -12.94
C ARG A 191 -6.78 -14.76 -11.62
N SER A 192 -6.24 -13.58 -11.59
CA SER A 192 -6.38 -12.69 -10.43
C SER A 192 -7.84 -12.38 -10.08
N LEU A 193 -8.75 -12.42 -11.06
CA LEU A 193 -10.20 -12.21 -10.90
C LEU A 193 -10.98 -13.52 -10.80
N THR A 194 -10.62 -14.52 -11.61
CA THR A 194 -11.39 -15.77 -11.70
C THR A 194 -11.00 -16.79 -10.64
N ASN A 195 -9.80 -16.68 -10.10
CA ASN A 195 -9.28 -17.54 -9.02
C ASN A 195 -8.45 -16.68 -8.02
N PRO A 196 -9.09 -15.71 -7.34
CA PRO A 196 -8.39 -14.80 -6.44
C PRO A 196 -7.82 -15.52 -5.23
N VAL A 197 -6.65 -15.05 -4.75
CA VAL A 197 -5.94 -15.61 -3.61
C VAL A 197 -6.42 -14.99 -2.29
N ALA A 198 -6.15 -15.67 -1.16
CA ALA A 198 -6.33 -15.16 0.21
C ALA A 198 -7.74 -14.59 0.52
N GLN A 199 -8.77 -15.26 0.00
CA GLN A 199 -10.14 -14.81 0.18
C GLN A 199 -10.64 -14.91 1.63
N ASP A 200 -10.05 -15.80 2.43
CA ASP A 200 -10.26 -15.87 3.87
C ASP A 200 -9.76 -14.60 4.59
N LEU A 201 -8.58 -14.10 4.21
CA LEU A 201 -8.05 -12.84 4.74
C LEU A 201 -8.93 -11.67 4.36
N ARG A 202 -9.37 -11.62 3.10
CA ARG A 202 -10.30 -10.60 2.60
C ARG A 202 -11.61 -10.61 3.36
N ALA A 203 -12.22 -11.77 3.53
CA ALA A 203 -13.48 -11.90 4.28
C ALA A 203 -13.31 -11.37 5.71
N ARG A 204 -12.24 -11.76 6.39
CA ARG A 204 -11.95 -11.29 7.75
C ARG A 204 -11.71 -9.79 7.83
N LEU A 205 -11.06 -9.22 6.82
CA LEU A 205 -10.84 -7.77 6.71
C LEU A 205 -12.18 -7.01 6.67
N TYR A 206 -13.14 -7.47 5.87
CA TYR A 206 -14.47 -6.86 5.78
C TYR A 206 -15.29 -7.02 7.06
N GLU A 207 -15.18 -8.15 7.76
CA GLU A 207 -15.81 -8.34 9.08
C GLU A 207 -15.26 -7.34 10.11
N LEU A 208 -13.94 -7.16 10.15
CA LEU A 208 -13.29 -6.20 11.06
C LEU A 208 -13.66 -4.77 10.72
N ALA A 209 -13.75 -4.42 9.44
CA ALA A 209 -14.18 -3.10 9.01
C ALA A 209 -15.62 -2.79 9.44
N GLU A 210 -16.53 -3.76 9.30
CA GLU A 210 -17.90 -3.63 9.80
C GLU A 210 -17.94 -3.43 11.32
N ALA A 211 -17.18 -4.23 12.06
CA ALA A 211 -17.09 -4.11 13.52
C ALA A 211 -16.54 -2.73 13.96
N LEU A 212 -15.54 -2.22 13.25
CA LEU A 212 -14.96 -0.89 13.48
C LEU A 212 -15.95 0.23 13.15
N TYR A 213 -16.73 0.09 12.08
CA TYR A 213 -17.77 1.06 11.78
C TYR A 213 -18.87 1.07 12.87
N GLN A 214 -19.30 -0.10 13.33
CA GLN A 214 -20.31 -0.19 14.38
C GLN A 214 -19.83 0.38 15.73
N SER A 215 -18.54 0.21 16.08
CA SER A 215 -18.00 0.61 17.37
C SER A 215 -17.57 2.08 17.42
N VAL A 216 -16.80 2.55 16.44
CA VAL A 216 -16.18 3.89 16.46
C VAL A 216 -16.45 4.71 15.18
N ARG A 217 -17.32 4.23 14.32
CA ARG A 217 -17.65 4.85 13.03
C ARG A 217 -16.43 5.04 12.12
N ALA A 218 -15.51 4.08 12.13
CA ALA A 218 -14.38 4.10 11.21
C ALA A 218 -14.86 4.05 9.76
N GLN A 219 -14.51 5.06 8.97
CA GLN A 219 -15.02 5.27 7.62
C GLN A 219 -14.05 4.63 6.58
N LEU A 220 -13.99 3.31 6.57
CA LEU A 220 -13.07 2.53 5.73
C LEU A 220 -13.55 2.28 4.29
N SER A 221 -14.70 2.84 3.91
CA SER A 221 -15.26 2.79 2.55
C SER A 221 -16.16 4.00 2.32
N VAL A 222 -16.14 4.53 1.10
CA VAL A 222 -17.04 5.61 0.68
C VAL A 222 -18.47 5.10 0.63
N ASP A 223 -18.70 4.03 -0.11
CA ASP A 223 -20.06 3.54 -0.34
C ASP A 223 -20.68 2.87 0.88
N LYS A 224 -19.91 2.07 1.61
CA LYS A 224 -20.42 1.33 2.76
C LYS A 224 -20.46 2.12 4.04
N TYR A 225 -19.44 2.94 4.28
CA TYR A 225 -19.21 3.57 5.58
C TYR A 225 -19.13 5.09 5.51
N GLN A 226 -19.57 5.67 4.40
CA GLN A 226 -19.79 7.10 4.23
C GLN A 226 -18.50 7.94 4.41
N ALA A 227 -17.35 7.41 4.02
CA ALA A 227 -16.15 8.20 3.93
C ALA A 227 -16.33 9.36 2.94
N ILE A 228 -15.70 10.49 3.20
CA ILE A 228 -15.79 11.67 2.34
C ILE A 228 -15.17 11.39 0.97
N SER A 229 -14.06 10.67 0.97
CA SER A 229 -13.37 10.23 -0.25
C SER A 229 -12.46 9.04 0.05
N VAL A 230 -12.03 8.38 -1.00
CA VAL A 230 -11.10 7.23 -0.89
C VAL A 230 -9.80 7.65 -0.20
N GLY A 231 -9.22 8.78 -0.57
CA GLY A 231 -7.97 9.29 0.01
C GLY A 231 -8.06 9.71 1.49
N ARG A 232 -9.24 9.59 2.11
CA ARG A 232 -9.48 9.90 3.53
C ARG A 232 -9.59 8.64 4.40
N GLY A 233 -8.79 7.64 4.09
CA GLY A 233 -8.71 6.40 4.87
C GLY A 233 -9.69 5.31 4.45
N ALA A 234 -10.41 5.48 3.34
CA ALA A 234 -11.34 4.49 2.82
C ALA A 234 -10.61 3.37 2.05
N ASN A 235 -9.64 2.75 2.69
CA ASN A 235 -8.73 1.79 2.06
C ASN A 235 -9.37 0.43 1.71
N LEU A 236 -10.59 0.15 2.17
CA LEU A 236 -11.35 -0.98 1.62
C LEU A 236 -11.70 -0.82 0.14
N ASP A 237 -11.87 0.42 -0.32
CA ASP A 237 -12.23 0.69 -1.71
C ASP A 237 -11.03 0.54 -2.66
N THR A 238 -9.81 0.54 -2.12
CA THR A 238 -8.56 0.36 -2.86
C THR A 238 -7.86 -0.96 -2.59
N THR A 239 -8.33 -1.73 -1.62
CA THR A 239 -7.67 -2.98 -1.23
C THR A 239 -7.57 -4.00 -2.37
N ASP A 240 -8.45 -3.93 -3.37
CA ASP A 240 -8.53 -4.84 -4.52
C ASP A 240 -7.99 -4.22 -5.83
N VAL A 241 -7.35 -3.04 -5.79
CA VAL A 241 -6.71 -2.48 -7.00
C VAL A 241 -5.66 -3.43 -7.54
N PRO A 242 -5.48 -3.53 -8.86
CA PRO A 242 -4.48 -4.42 -9.45
C PRO A 242 -3.07 -4.10 -8.94
N LEU A 243 -2.36 -5.13 -8.52
CA LEU A 243 -0.97 -5.06 -8.07
C LEU A 243 0.03 -5.54 -9.14
N ASN A 244 -0.43 -5.61 -10.38
CA ASN A 244 0.38 -5.86 -11.57
C ASN A 244 -0.15 -5.01 -12.74
N ASN A 245 0.50 -5.10 -13.88
CA ASN A 245 0.15 -4.32 -15.07
C ASN A 245 -0.98 -4.92 -15.91
N ARG A 246 -1.84 -5.74 -15.33
CA ARG A 246 -2.91 -6.46 -16.04
C ARG A 246 -3.78 -5.55 -16.91
N LEU A 247 -4.21 -4.41 -16.39
CA LEU A 247 -5.13 -3.51 -17.14
C LEU A 247 -4.43 -2.89 -18.35
N TRP A 248 -3.21 -2.43 -18.18
CA TRP A 248 -2.40 -1.89 -19.26
C TRP A 248 -2.05 -2.95 -20.30
N LEU A 249 -1.63 -4.14 -19.86
CA LEU A 249 -1.31 -5.24 -20.77
C LEU A 249 -2.53 -5.66 -21.60
N LYS A 250 -3.72 -5.74 -21.02
CA LYS A 250 -4.95 -6.05 -21.76
C LYS A 250 -5.27 -5.00 -22.82
N GLN A 251 -5.06 -3.73 -22.52
CA GLN A 251 -5.21 -2.67 -23.51
C GLN A 251 -4.18 -2.84 -24.65
N ARG A 252 -2.91 -3.06 -24.32
CA ARG A 252 -1.86 -3.32 -25.32
C ARG A 252 -2.17 -4.56 -26.15
N PHE A 253 -2.68 -5.64 -25.57
CA PHE A 253 -3.08 -6.83 -26.30
C PHE A 253 -4.21 -6.56 -27.30
N ALA A 254 -5.19 -5.73 -26.94
CA ALA A 254 -6.24 -5.32 -27.86
C ALA A 254 -5.69 -4.51 -29.03
N GLU A 255 -4.77 -3.57 -28.79
CA GLU A 255 -4.07 -2.80 -29.81
C GLU A 255 -3.28 -3.71 -30.75
N ILE A 256 -2.50 -4.65 -30.21
CA ILE A 256 -1.71 -5.61 -30.99
C ILE A 256 -2.61 -6.48 -31.90
N ARG A 257 -3.73 -6.94 -31.37
CA ARG A 257 -4.70 -7.73 -32.17
C ARG A 257 -5.24 -6.97 -33.38
N SER A 258 -5.28 -5.63 -33.31
CA SER A 258 -5.76 -4.78 -34.40
C SER A 258 -4.73 -4.56 -35.52
N LEU A 259 -3.45 -4.86 -35.28
CA LEU A 259 -2.38 -4.70 -36.27
C LEU A 259 -2.58 -5.66 -37.45
N PRO A 260 -2.32 -5.21 -38.70
CA PRO A 260 -2.71 -5.96 -39.89
C PRO A 260 -1.86 -7.20 -40.13
N THR A 261 -0.58 -7.18 -39.79
CA THR A 261 0.35 -8.27 -40.10
C THR A 261 0.93 -8.95 -38.88
N GLU A 262 1.25 -10.23 -38.98
CA GLU A 262 1.92 -10.98 -37.91
C GLU A 262 3.28 -10.37 -37.55
N SER A 263 4.00 -9.83 -38.54
CA SER A 263 5.28 -9.16 -38.30
C SER A 263 5.15 -7.93 -37.41
N GLU A 264 4.14 -7.09 -37.65
CA GLU A 264 3.85 -5.93 -36.81
C GLU A 264 3.39 -6.33 -35.41
N ARG A 265 2.58 -7.37 -35.30
CA ARG A 265 2.16 -7.93 -34.01
C ARG A 265 3.34 -8.46 -33.20
N LEU A 266 4.25 -9.21 -33.85
CA LEU A 266 5.46 -9.70 -33.21
C LEU A 266 6.36 -8.56 -32.73
N ALA A 267 6.54 -7.52 -33.55
CA ALA A 267 7.32 -6.34 -33.14
C ALA A 267 6.74 -5.67 -31.91
N ALA A 268 5.42 -5.51 -31.86
CA ALA A 268 4.74 -4.92 -30.70
C ALA A 268 4.77 -5.80 -29.45
N VAL A 269 4.74 -7.13 -29.60
CA VAL A 269 4.98 -8.06 -28.48
C VAL A 269 6.42 -7.97 -28.00
N ASP A 270 7.40 -7.90 -28.90
CA ASP A 270 8.81 -7.72 -28.54
C ASP A 270 9.04 -6.42 -27.77
N GLU A 271 8.32 -5.34 -28.10
CA GLU A 271 8.35 -4.08 -27.35
C GLU A 271 7.90 -4.27 -25.90
N ILE A 272 6.80 -4.99 -25.66
CA ILE A 272 6.32 -5.29 -24.30
C ILE A 272 7.34 -6.14 -23.55
N VAL A 273 7.81 -7.23 -24.16
CA VAL A 273 8.72 -8.20 -23.52
C VAL A 273 10.06 -7.57 -23.16
N ASN A 274 10.53 -6.65 -23.99
CA ASN A 274 11.81 -5.96 -23.81
C ASN A 274 11.63 -4.52 -23.31
N TRP A 275 10.58 -4.26 -22.57
CA TRP A 275 10.24 -2.94 -22.08
C TRP A 275 11.35 -2.34 -21.21
N THR A 276 12.11 -1.44 -21.77
CA THR A 276 13.24 -0.77 -21.11
C THR A 276 13.16 0.74 -21.14
N ASN A 277 12.33 1.30 -22.03
CA ASN A 277 12.13 2.73 -22.17
C ASN A 277 10.66 3.04 -22.51
N PRO A 278 9.84 3.31 -21.52
CA PRO A 278 8.40 3.55 -21.71
C PRO A 278 8.07 4.88 -22.39
N GLY A 279 9.04 5.67 -22.76
CA GLY A 279 8.84 6.97 -23.42
C GLY A 279 8.92 8.18 -22.47
N PRO A 280 8.70 9.39 -22.98
CA PRO A 280 8.80 10.62 -22.18
C PRO A 280 7.75 10.68 -21.07
N GLY A 281 8.07 11.35 -19.98
CA GLY A 281 7.14 11.61 -18.89
C GLY A 281 6.85 10.42 -17.99
N GLY A 282 7.75 9.42 -17.92
CA GLY A 282 7.51 8.22 -17.16
C GLY A 282 8.00 8.25 -15.72
N PHE A 283 7.69 7.17 -15.05
CA PHE A 283 8.04 6.90 -13.68
C PHE A 283 8.76 5.58 -13.56
N TYR A 284 9.45 5.37 -12.45
CA TYR A 284 9.96 4.05 -12.12
C TYR A 284 8.81 3.16 -11.68
N ASP A 285 8.70 2.02 -12.35
CA ASP A 285 7.79 0.95 -11.98
C ASP A 285 8.58 -0.12 -11.25
N ASP A 286 8.35 -0.22 -9.98
CA ASP A 286 8.94 -1.24 -9.12
C ASP A 286 7.89 -2.17 -8.51
N LEU A 287 6.67 -2.08 -8.97
CA LEU A 287 5.57 -2.86 -8.45
C LEU A 287 5.75 -4.35 -8.75
N GLY A 288 5.95 -5.12 -7.72
CA GLY A 288 5.88 -6.56 -7.73
C GLY A 288 7.00 -7.31 -8.44
N ASN A 289 7.85 -6.65 -9.21
CA ASN A 289 8.90 -7.33 -9.99
C ASN A 289 10.29 -6.75 -9.75
N LEU A 290 10.89 -7.11 -8.63
CA LEU A 290 12.22 -6.65 -8.24
C LEU A 290 13.32 -7.01 -9.24
N ALA A 291 13.16 -8.09 -10.01
CA ALA A 291 14.14 -8.51 -11.01
C ALA A 291 14.22 -7.55 -12.21
N ARG A 292 13.20 -6.73 -12.40
CA ARG A 292 13.09 -5.77 -13.50
C ARG A 292 13.23 -4.32 -13.06
N GLN A 293 13.51 -4.09 -11.81
CA GLN A 293 13.64 -2.74 -11.28
C GLN A 293 15.04 -2.16 -11.51
N PRO A 294 15.12 -0.85 -11.65
CA PRO A 294 13.98 0.08 -11.77
C PRO A 294 13.41 0.11 -13.20
N HIS A 295 12.13 -0.07 -13.34
CA HIS A 295 11.44 0.22 -14.60
C HIS A 295 11.15 1.70 -14.71
N LEU A 296 11.47 2.29 -15.83
CA LEU A 296 11.06 3.65 -16.15
C LEU A 296 9.77 3.59 -16.97
N VAL A 297 8.64 3.78 -16.33
CA VAL A 297 7.35 3.96 -16.99
C VAL A 297 7.11 5.45 -17.20
N ARG A 298 6.85 5.84 -18.43
CA ARG A 298 6.63 7.23 -18.82
C ARG A 298 5.25 7.41 -19.43
N GLY A 299 4.56 8.44 -18.97
CA GLY A 299 3.30 8.87 -19.56
C GLY A 299 3.51 9.79 -20.76
N PRO A 300 2.56 9.83 -21.71
CA PRO A 300 2.53 10.85 -22.75
C PRO A 300 2.45 12.25 -22.13
N GLY A 301 3.09 13.22 -22.74
CA GLY A 301 3.02 14.61 -22.29
C GLY A 301 4.17 15.05 -21.38
N TYR A 302 4.91 14.13 -20.79
CA TYR A 302 6.09 14.47 -19.99
C TYR A 302 7.38 14.07 -20.67
N PRO A 303 8.06 14.99 -21.36
CA PRO A 303 9.35 14.72 -22.00
C PRO A 303 10.48 14.51 -20.96
N SER A 304 10.28 14.95 -19.73
CA SER A 304 11.18 14.78 -18.61
C SER A 304 10.36 14.67 -17.32
N ASP A 305 10.98 14.24 -16.23
CA ASP A 305 10.36 14.27 -14.91
C ASP A 305 10.07 15.73 -14.50
N PRO A 306 8.80 16.21 -14.55
CA PRO A 306 8.48 17.62 -14.36
C PRO A 306 8.66 18.08 -12.91
N ALA A 307 8.62 17.17 -11.97
CA ALA A 307 8.75 17.46 -10.56
C ALA A 307 10.12 17.08 -10.01
N HIS A 308 11.04 16.67 -10.88
CA HIS A 308 12.36 16.17 -10.50
C HIS A 308 12.31 15.01 -9.48
N LEU A 309 11.27 14.20 -9.59
CA LEU A 309 11.04 13.06 -8.72
C LEU A 309 11.92 11.90 -9.15
N LYS A 310 12.89 11.59 -8.34
CA LYS A 310 13.73 10.40 -8.55
C LYS A 310 13.02 9.10 -8.17
N SER A 311 11.84 9.21 -7.61
CA SER A 311 11.00 8.09 -7.17
C SER A 311 9.55 8.32 -7.55
N SER A 312 8.98 7.42 -8.32
CA SER A 312 7.60 7.52 -8.80
C SER A 312 6.56 7.42 -7.69
N TYR A 313 6.84 6.70 -6.65
CA TYR A 313 5.86 6.41 -5.62
C TYR A 313 5.68 7.51 -4.57
N VAL A 314 6.51 8.52 -4.59
CA VAL A 314 6.44 9.59 -3.58
C VAL A 314 5.09 10.29 -3.54
N ASN A 315 4.39 10.36 -4.66
CA ASN A 315 3.12 11.05 -4.75
C ASN A 315 1.89 10.17 -4.78
N LEU A 316 2.07 8.88 -4.90
CA LEU A 316 0.97 8.02 -5.29
C LEU A 316 -0.14 7.96 -4.26
N GLY A 317 0.18 7.78 -3.00
CA GLY A 317 -0.80 7.73 -1.92
C GLY A 317 -1.15 9.10 -1.34
N SER A 318 -0.26 10.08 -1.48
CA SER A 318 -0.42 11.36 -0.79
C SER A 318 -1.38 12.33 -1.48
N THR A 319 -1.64 12.16 -2.75
CA THR A 319 -2.47 13.07 -3.53
C THR A 319 -3.96 12.74 -3.52
N GLY A 320 -4.34 11.58 -3.06
CA GLY A 320 -5.72 11.08 -3.17
C GLY A 320 -6.15 10.73 -4.60
N TYR A 321 -5.23 10.78 -5.55
CA TYR A 321 -5.47 10.43 -6.96
C TYR A 321 -5.17 8.98 -7.26
N GLY A 322 -5.38 8.12 -6.33
CA GLY A 322 -5.07 6.71 -6.44
C GLY A 322 -5.36 6.05 -7.78
N PRO A 323 -4.92 4.83 -7.98
CA PRO A 323 -4.85 4.14 -9.28
C PRO A 323 -6.21 3.82 -9.90
N ARG A 324 -7.29 4.17 -9.27
CA ARG A 324 -8.67 3.87 -9.64
C ARG A 324 -9.08 4.25 -11.06
N ARG A 325 -8.30 5.06 -11.75
CA ARG A 325 -8.64 5.58 -13.07
C ARG A 325 -7.86 4.98 -14.21
N LEU A 326 -6.92 4.08 -13.92
CA LEU A 326 -5.88 3.89 -14.90
C LEU A 326 -5.58 2.45 -15.23
N PRO A 327 -5.23 2.18 -16.48
CA PRO A 327 -5.05 0.83 -17.01
C PRO A 327 -3.77 0.19 -16.52
N GLY A 328 -2.93 0.65 -15.91
CA GLY A 328 -1.77 0.08 -15.26
C GLY A 328 -1.44 0.91 -14.04
N VAL A 329 -0.91 0.31 -13.06
CA VAL A 329 -0.68 0.93 -11.78
C VAL A 329 0.14 2.21 -11.92
N ILE A 330 1.20 2.16 -12.67
CA ILE A 330 2.12 3.30 -12.82
C ILE A 330 1.64 4.33 -13.84
N HIS A 331 0.97 3.89 -14.89
CA HIS A 331 0.37 4.81 -15.86
C HIS A 331 -0.66 5.74 -15.22
N SER A 332 -1.36 5.25 -14.24
CA SER A 332 -2.29 6.05 -13.47
C SER A 332 -1.65 7.25 -12.83
N GLN A 333 -0.51 7.03 -12.31
CA GLN A 333 0.21 8.05 -11.57
C GLN A 333 0.84 9.07 -12.51
N ALA A 334 1.35 8.62 -13.65
CA ALA A 334 1.83 9.50 -14.69
C ALA A 334 0.73 10.49 -15.14
N ALA A 335 -0.49 9.99 -15.34
CA ALA A 335 -1.61 10.87 -15.72
C ALA A 335 -2.01 11.84 -14.60
N SER A 336 -1.88 11.47 -13.35
CA SER A 336 -2.11 12.41 -12.25
C SER A 336 -1.12 13.56 -12.27
N PHE A 337 0.14 13.31 -12.62
CA PHE A 337 1.12 14.37 -12.82
C PHE A 337 0.77 15.28 -14.00
N GLU A 338 0.29 14.73 -15.10
CA GLU A 338 -0.11 15.49 -16.27
C GLU A 338 -1.23 16.49 -15.99
N GLN A 339 -2.08 16.20 -15.03
CA GLN A 339 -3.19 17.06 -14.66
C GLN A 339 -2.80 18.23 -13.76
N GLU A 340 -1.54 18.34 -13.38
CA GLU A 340 -1.03 19.36 -12.45
C GLU A 340 -1.82 19.47 -11.12
N GLU A 341 -2.64 18.50 -10.84
CA GLU A 341 -3.49 18.44 -9.64
C GLU A 341 -2.73 17.93 -8.42
N MET A 342 -1.45 17.70 -8.58
CA MET A 342 -0.60 17.18 -7.52
C MET A 342 -0.03 18.30 -6.68
N TYR A 343 -0.17 18.14 -5.39
CA TYR A 343 0.58 18.96 -4.47
C TYR A 343 2.07 18.68 -4.62
N PRO A 344 2.92 19.71 -4.57
CA PRO A 344 4.36 19.49 -4.56
C PRO A 344 4.74 18.52 -3.46
N ILE A 345 5.56 17.55 -3.79
CA ILE A 345 6.04 16.55 -2.82
C ILE A 345 6.66 17.19 -1.60
N SER A 346 7.38 18.29 -1.81
CA SER A 346 7.98 19.06 -0.73
C SER A 346 6.98 19.47 0.36
N TRP A 347 5.72 19.58 0.03
CA TRP A 347 4.67 19.89 1.00
C TRP A 347 4.35 18.71 1.92
N TRP A 348 4.55 17.49 1.45
CA TRP A 348 4.29 16.28 2.21
C TRP A 348 5.56 15.70 2.84
N SER A 349 6.73 15.99 2.28
CA SER A 349 8.00 15.41 2.72
C SER A 349 8.78 16.27 3.71
N THR A 350 8.42 17.52 3.87
CA THR A 350 9.15 18.47 4.76
C THR A 350 8.50 18.64 6.14
N ALA A 351 7.52 17.84 6.46
CA ALA A 351 6.91 17.89 7.79
C ALA A 351 7.51 16.89 8.74
#